data_24c3ba732251c1c3c4e0b09dfc385f49
#
_entry.id   24c3ba732251c1c3c4e0b09dfc385f49
#
_cell.length_a   1.000
_cell.length_b   1.000
_cell.length_c   1.000
_cell.angle_alpha   90.00
_cell.angle_beta   90.00
_cell.angle_gamma   90.00
#
_symmetry.space_group_name_H-M   'P 1'
#
loop_
_entity.id
_entity.type
_entity.pdbx_description
1 polymer ?
#
loop_
_entity_poly.entity_id
_entity_poly.type
_entity_poly.pdbx_seq_one_letter_code
_entity_poly.pdbx_strand_id
1 'polypeptide(L)'
;MSFSVTGVSFLVLTVFIIAAAGYALGRITIKGVNLGTAGVFIVALLFGALFPDALETMKVTAPSNALKIIENMGLVLFVAAVGFIAGPSFFKNFKKNYKSYVLLGVLIILAGGLSAVGCIYIARAVAGADCDTKEITSKIVGLLSGSLTSTPAFSAAKATAVERYGIDYERYVTVGHGVAYLFGVIGVVLFVQLIPKLAKADMAAEREKITAIDTGDREDSGKKRIEMDPFGLAAFALAVVIGILVGAVKFFGVFNLTTTGGVLIVALLFGHFNHIGPVSIMPKESTLKVFRELGLMLFLIGAGVAGGINFVDCFNPLDFLYGAIMTIIPMIIGYLFAKYVLKLPLLNNLGSITGGMTSTPALGTLINVAGTESVASAYAATYPFALISVVLVSEFLIILF
;
A
#
# COMPACT_ATOMS: atom_id res chain seq x y z
N MET A 1 -9.00 41.74 -16.34
CA MET A 1 -9.34 40.80 -15.23
C MET A 1 -8.11 39.93 -15.00
N SER A 2 -7.41 40.09 -13.89
CA SER A 2 -6.34 39.18 -13.50
C SER A 2 -6.96 37.99 -12.78
N PHE A 3 -6.86 36.80 -13.35
CA PHE A 3 -7.30 35.57 -12.73
C PHE A 3 -6.11 34.96 -11.96
N SER A 4 -6.17 34.91 -10.65
CA SER A 4 -5.15 34.22 -9.84
C SER A 4 -5.80 33.25 -8.86
N VAL A 5 -5.46 31.97 -8.96
CA VAL A 5 -5.85 30.94 -8.02
C VAL A 5 -4.66 30.67 -7.09
N THR A 6 -4.84 30.90 -5.80
CA THR A 6 -3.75 30.76 -4.79
C THR A 6 -4.24 30.01 -3.56
N GLY A 7 -3.32 29.59 -2.69
CA GLY A 7 -3.61 28.96 -1.40
C GLY A 7 -4.35 27.64 -1.55
N VAL A 8 -5.34 27.41 -0.70
CA VAL A 8 -6.14 26.16 -0.68
C VAL A 8 -6.83 25.91 -2.02
N SER A 9 -7.34 26.96 -2.68
CA SER A 9 -8.00 26.81 -3.99
C SER A 9 -7.04 26.28 -5.05
N PHE A 10 -5.77 26.70 -5.04
CA PHE A 10 -4.75 26.16 -5.94
C PHE A 10 -4.45 24.69 -5.64
N LEU A 11 -4.35 24.30 -4.37
CA LEU A 11 -4.16 22.91 -3.97
C LEU A 11 -5.30 22.03 -4.47
N VAL A 12 -6.56 22.46 -4.26
CA VAL A 12 -7.75 21.72 -4.73
C VAL A 12 -7.74 21.61 -6.25
N LEU A 13 -7.46 22.71 -6.95
CA LEU A 13 -7.34 22.72 -8.41
C LEU A 13 -6.28 21.72 -8.89
N THR A 14 -5.10 21.74 -8.27
CA THR A 14 -3.98 20.83 -8.58
C THR A 14 -4.40 19.36 -8.42
N VAL A 15 -5.06 19.02 -7.29
CA VAL A 15 -5.56 17.66 -7.04
C VAL A 15 -6.48 17.19 -8.16
N PHE A 16 -7.46 18.01 -8.56
CA PHE A 16 -8.41 17.60 -9.59
C PHE A 16 -7.83 17.63 -11.02
N ILE A 17 -6.87 18.51 -11.31
CA ILE A 17 -6.14 18.48 -12.59
C ILE A 17 -5.33 17.18 -12.69
N ILE A 18 -4.57 16.81 -11.63
CA ILE A 18 -3.80 15.58 -11.58
C ILE A 18 -4.73 14.37 -11.72
N ALA A 19 -5.87 14.37 -11.03
CA ALA A 19 -6.86 13.30 -11.16
C ALA A 19 -7.36 13.15 -12.60
N ALA A 20 -7.82 14.25 -13.22
CA ALA A 20 -8.35 14.24 -14.59
C ALA A 20 -7.29 13.77 -15.60
N ALA A 21 -6.09 14.34 -15.56
CA ALA A 21 -4.98 13.96 -16.43
C ALA A 21 -4.52 12.52 -16.17
N GLY A 22 -4.48 12.10 -14.90
CA GLY A 22 -4.09 10.75 -14.48
C GLY A 22 -5.07 9.69 -14.96
N TYR A 23 -6.37 9.91 -14.82
CA TYR A 23 -7.37 8.99 -15.37
C TYR A 23 -7.36 8.97 -16.91
N ALA A 24 -7.09 10.10 -17.56
CA ALA A 24 -6.91 10.14 -19.01
C ALA A 24 -5.68 9.32 -19.44
N LEU A 25 -4.54 9.48 -18.78
CA LEU A 25 -3.34 8.68 -18.99
C LEU A 25 -3.60 7.19 -18.68
N GLY A 26 -4.36 6.92 -17.63
CA GLY A 26 -4.74 5.58 -17.20
C GLY A 26 -5.51 4.78 -18.26
N ARG A 27 -6.19 5.44 -19.20
CA ARG A 27 -6.89 4.79 -20.33
C ARG A 27 -5.94 4.28 -21.41
N ILE A 28 -4.70 4.74 -21.44
CA ILE A 28 -3.73 4.31 -22.45
C ILE A 28 -3.38 2.84 -22.20
N THR A 29 -3.58 2.03 -23.23
CA THR A 29 -3.29 0.61 -23.19
C THR A 29 -2.07 0.33 -24.08
N ILE A 30 -0.96 -0.12 -23.48
CA ILE A 30 0.26 -0.48 -24.20
C ILE A 30 0.40 -2.01 -24.20
N LYS A 31 0.36 -2.62 -25.38
CA LYS A 31 0.42 -4.10 -25.54
C LYS A 31 -0.57 -4.85 -24.63
N GLY A 32 -1.78 -4.29 -24.50
CA GLY A 32 -2.84 -4.87 -23.67
C GLY A 32 -2.66 -4.65 -22.15
N VAL A 33 -1.67 -3.90 -21.68
CA VAL A 33 -1.51 -3.44 -20.29
C VAL A 33 -2.13 -2.05 -20.18
N ASN A 34 -3.13 -1.91 -19.31
CA ASN A 34 -3.77 -0.64 -19.02
C ASN A 34 -3.09 -0.05 -17.77
N LEU A 35 -2.71 1.23 -17.81
CA LEU A 35 -2.12 1.89 -16.66
C LEU A 35 -3.14 2.07 -15.50
N GLY A 36 -4.43 2.15 -15.81
CA GLY A 36 -5.49 2.30 -14.79
C GLY A 36 -5.20 3.46 -13.83
N THR A 37 -5.43 3.21 -12.55
CA THR A 37 -5.17 4.20 -11.47
C THR A 37 -3.69 4.53 -11.30
N ALA A 38 -2.75 3.70 -11.79
CA ALA A 38 -1.33 4.04 -11.80
C ALA A 38 -1.04 5.30 -12.63
N GLY A 39 -1.88 5.60 -13.64
CA GLY A 39 -1.81 6.85 -14.38
C GLY A 39 -1.92 8.09 -13.48
N VAL A 40 -2.77 8.06 -12.46
CA VAL A 40 -2.91 9.15 -11.48
C VAL A 40 -1.61 9.34 -10.70
N PHE A 41 -0.99 8.24 -10.25
CA PHE A 41 0.28 8.30 -9.53
C PHE A 41 1.41 8.86 -10.40
N ILE A 42 1.50 8.42 -11.67
CA ILE A 42 2.53 8.90 -12.61
C ILE A 42 2.39 10.40 -12.86
N VAL A 43 1.17 10.89 -13.11
CA VAL A 43 0.93 12.33 -13.32
C VAL A 43 1.24 13.13 -12.04
N ALA A 44 0.86 12.62 -10.87
CA ALA A 44 1.17 13.25 -9.59
C ALA A 44 2.68 13.36 -9.36
N LEU A 45 3.41 12.29 -9.63
CA LEU A 45 4.86 12.24 -9.52
C LEU A 45 5.54 13.22 -10.50
N LEU A 46 5.11 13.23 -11.76
CA LEU A 46 5.63 14.17 -12.75
C LEU A 46 5.34 15.62 -12.35
N PHE A 47 4.16 15.91 -11.79
CA PHE A 47 3.85 17.24 -11.27
C PHE A 47 4.82 17.64 -10.17
N GLY A 48 5.06 16.77 -9.16
CA GLY A 48 6.02 17.03 -8.08
C GLY A 48 7.44 17.22 -8.58
N ALA A 49 7.89 16.41 -9.55
CA ALA A 49 9.24 16.48 -10.11
C ALA A 49 9.47 17.71 -11.00
N LEU A 50 8.48 18.11 -11.80
CA LEU A 50 8.60 19.24 -12.73
C LEU A 50 8.29 20.59 -12.08
N PHE A 51 7.50 20.61 -11.03
CA PHE A 51 7.03 21.83 -10.36
C PHE A 51 7.18 21.73 -8.83
N PRO A 52 8.40 21.46 -8.28
CA PRO A 52 8.60 21.19 -6.86
C PRO A 52 8.12 22.34 -5.97
N ASP A 53 8.33 23.58 -6.39
CA ASP A 53 7.99 24.78 -5.62
C ASP A 53 6.59 25.35 -5.93
N ALA A 54 5.80 24.68 -6.79
CA ALA A 54 4.52 25.23 -7.27
C ALA A 54 3.54 25.54 -6.10
N LEU A 55 3.48 24.64 -5.12
CA LEU A 55 2.57 24.81 -3.97
C LEU A 55 3.00 25.97 -3.07
N GLU A 56 4.31 26.18 -2.89
CA GLU A 56 4.86 27.31 -2.11
C GLU A 56 4.67 28.62 -2.86
N THR A 57 5.03 28.65 -4.14
CA THR A 57 4.87 29.81 -5.02
C THR A 57 3.42 30.30 -5.05
N MET A 58 2.46 29.39 -5.06
CA MET A 58 1.02 29.67 -5.03
C MET A 58 0.46 29.84 -3.61
N LYS A 59 1.32 30.04 -2.61
CA LYS A 59 0.96 30.36 -1.22
C LYS A 59 0.08 29.29 -0.55
N VAL A 60 0.28 28.02 -0.85
CA VAL A 60 -0.32 26.92 -0.09
C VAL A 60 0.34 26.88 1.28
N THR A 61 -0.46 26.96 2.34
CA THR A 61 0.06 26.91 3.71
C THR A 61 0.55 25.51 4.05
N ALA A 62 1.80 25.38 4.49
CA ALA A 62 2.45 24.11 4.86
C ALA A 62 2.20 23.00 3.81
N PRO A 63 2.74 23.13 2.56
CA PRO A 63 2.40 22.23 1.45
C PRO A 63 2.63 20.76 1.74
N SER A 64 3.72 20.41 2.43
CA SER A 64 4.04 19.04 2.83
C SER A 64 2.97 18.43 3.75
N ASN A 65 2.49 19.20 4.73
CA ASN A 65 1.42 18.76 5.62
C ASN A 65 0.09 18.65 4.90
N ALA A 66 -0.23 19.59 3.98
CA ALA A 66 -1.43 19.56 3.19
C ALA A 66 -1.49 18.30 2.29
N LEU A 67 -0.39 17.97 1.61
CA LEU A 67 -0.26 16.74 0.82
C LEU A 67 -0.40 15.49 1.70
N LYS A 68 0.19 15.51 2.90
CA LYS A 68 0.10 14.39 3.84
C LYS A 68 -1.31 14.17 4.38
N ILE A 69 -2.08 15.24 4.59
CA ILE A 69 -3.50 15.15 4.94
C ILE A 69 -4.28 14.49 3.81
N ILE A 70 -4.09 14.93 2.57
CA ILE A 70 -4.75 14.35 1.38
C ILE A 70 -4.42 12.86 1.24
N GLU A 71 -3.14 12.52 1.35
CA GLU A 71 -2.65 11.12 1.29
C GLU A 71 -3.32 10.25 2.37
N ASN A 72 -3.27 10.68 3.64
CA ASN A 72 -3.80 9.91 4.76
C ASN A 72 -5.33 9.78 4.71
N MET A 73 -6.05 10.85 4.36
CA MET A 73 -7.50 10.80 4.17
C MET A 73 -7.87 9.82 3.05
N GLY A 74 -7.16 9.90 1.92
CA GLY A 74 -7.33 8.97 0.81
C GLY A 74 -7.08 7.52 1.24
N LEU A 75 -5.98 7.29 1.95
CA LEU A 75 -5.61 5.96 2.44
C LEU A 75 -6.68 5.37 3.39
N VAL A 76 -7.18 6.16 4.34
CA VAL A 76 -8.22 5.72 5.28
C VAL A 76 -9.53 5.39 4.55
N LEU A 77 -9.98 6.23 3.63
CA LEU A 77 -11.18 5.97 2.82
C LEU A 77 -11.06 4.67 2.02
N PHE A 78 -9.92 4.50 1.35
CA PHE A 78 -9.64 3.29 0.55
C PHE A 78 -9.64 2.04 1.40
N VAL A 79 -8.82 2.03 2.46
CA VAL A 79 -8.59 0.84 3.28
C VAL A 79 -9.85 0.43 4.05
N ALA A 80 -10.62 1.40 4.58
CA ALA A 80 -11.89 1.11 5.22
C ALA A 80 -12.90 0.49 4.24
N ALA A 81 -13.05 1.09 3.05
CA ALA A 81 -13.95 0.56 2.03
C ALA A 81 -13.58 -0.87 1.62
N VAL A 82 -12.29 -1.13 1.37
CA VAL A 82 -11.77 -2.48 1.06
C VAL A 82 -12.04 -3.46 2.22
N GLY A 83 -11.82 -3.03 3.47
CA GLY A 83 -12.09 -3.86 4.65
C GLY A 83 -13.56 -4.27 4.75
N PHE A 84 -14.48 -3.33 4.59
CA PHE A 84 -15.92 -3.63 4.58
C PHE A 84 -16.30 -4.61 3.48
N ILE A 85 -15.80 -4.42 2.25
CA ILE A 85 -16.11 -5.26 1.09
C ILE A 85 -15.56 -6.67 1.27
N ALA A 86 -14.33 -6.79 1.78
CA ALA A 86 -13.67 -8.08 1.98
C ALA A 86 -14.19 -8.83 3.23
N GLY A 87 -14.76 -8.12 4.20
CA GLY A 87 -15.14 -8.65 5.51
C GLY A 87 -16.00 -9.92 5.46
N PRO A 88 -17.07 -9.99 4.66
CA PRO A 88 -17.94 -11.17 4.59
C PRO A 88 -17.24 -12.47 4.23
N SER A 89 -16.26 -12.41 3.33
CA SER A 89 -15.51 -13.58 2.84
C SER A 89 -14.19 -13.82 3.59
N PHE A 90 -13.68 -12.81 4.28
CA PHE A 90 -12.36 -12.83 4.90
C PHE A 90 -12.15 -13.99 5.87
N PHE A 91 -13.02 -14.13 6.88
CA PHE A 91 -12.84 -15.14 7.94
C PHE A 91 -12.94 -16.57 7.40
N LYS A 92 -13.79 -16.81 6.40
CA LYS A 92 -13.93 -18.12 5.76
C LYS A 92 -12.66 -18.47 4.98
N ASN A 93 -12.15 -17.53 4.17
CA ASN A 93 -10.93 -17.69 3.39
C ASN A 93 -9.70 -17.81 4.32
N PHE A 94 -9.62 -16.96 5.34
CA PHE A 94 -8.57 -16.99 6.34
C PHE A 94 -8.52 -18.34 7.07
N LYS A 95 -9.65 -18.84 7.60
CA LYS A 95 -9.71 -20.12 8.30
C LYS A 95 -9.21 -21.28 7.43
N LYS A 96 -9.48 -21.26 6.12
CA LYS A 96 -9.05 -22.29 5.17
C LYS A 96 -7.55 -22.22 4.87
N ASN A 97 -6.99 -21.02 4.74
CA ASN A 97 -5.65 -20.80 4.17
C ASN A 97 -4.69 -20.02 5.09
N TYR A 98 -5.03 -19.80 6.38
CA TYR A 98 -4.27 -18.89 7.24
C TYR A 98 -2.78 -19.22 7.34
N LYS A 99 -2.41 -20.50 7.43
CA LYS A 99 -1.01 -20.92 7.48
C LYS A 99 -0.27 -20.48 6.22
N SER A 100 -0.90 -20.62 5.07
CA SER A 100 -0.31 -20.23 3.78
C SER A 100 -0.11 -18.72 3.69
N TYR A 101 -1.08 -17.93 4.14
CA TYR A 101 -1.00 -16.48 4.09
C TYR A 101 0.02 -15.90 5.07
N VAL A 102 0.06 -16.42 6.31
CA VAL A 102 1.06 -16.03 7.32
C VAL A 102 2.46 -16.37 6.82
N LEU A 103 2.65 -17.62 6.38
CA LEU A 103 3.95 -18.09 5.89
C LEU A 103 4.42 -17.27 4.67
N LEU A 104 3.52 -16.98 3.73
CA LEU A 104 3.85 -16.21 2.55
C LEU A 104 4.20 -14.76 2.87
N GLY A 105 3.45 -14.11 3.78
CA GLY A 105 3.76 -12.75 4.26
C GLY A 105 5.15 -12.67 4.88
N VAL A 106 5.46 -13.58 5.79
CA VAL A 106 6.79 -13.65 6.43
C VAL A 106 7.88 -13.94 5.40
N LEU A 107 7.66 -14.89 4.48
CA LEU A 107 8.63 -15.26 3.44
C LEU A 107 8.97 -14.08 2.52
N ILE A 108 7.96 -13.33 2.06
CA ILE A 108 8.17 -12.15 1.20
C ILE A 108 9.06 -11.13 1.91
N ILE A 109 8.78 -10.85 3.17
CA ILE A 109 9.57 -9.87 3.95
C ILE A 109 10.99 -10.38 4.21
N LEU A 110 11.16 -11.66 4.54
CA LEU A 110 12.50 -12.25 4.71
C LEU A 110 13.30 -12.22 3.40
N ALA A 111 12.65 -12.48 2.27
CA ALA A 111 13.30 -12.36 0.95
C ALA A 111 13.72 -10.90 0.67
N GLY A 112 12.88 -9.92 1.04
CA GLY A 112 13.22 -8.49 0.98
C GLY A 112 14.43 -8.15 1.88
N GLY A 113 14.40 -8.60 3.12
CA GLY A 113 15.49 -8.40 4.08
C GLY A 113 16.82 -9.02 3.61
N LEU A 114 16.78 -10.25 3.10
CA LEU A 114 17.99 -10.90 2.53
C LEU A 114 18.49 -10.16 1.29
N SER A 115 17.60 -9.64 0.46
CA SER A 115 17.99 -8.77 -0.66
C SER A 115 18.66 -7.49 -0.18
N ALA A 116 18.16 -6.88 0.90
CA ALA A 116 18.77 -5.70 1.51
C ALA A 116 20.17 -6.02 2.08
N VAL A 117 20.33 -7.17 2.75
CA VAL A 117 21.66 -7.64 3.19
C VAL A 117 22.65 -7.75 2.02
N GLY A 118 22.21 -8.37 0.91
CA GLY A 118 23.03 -8.44 -0.30
C GLY A 118 23.41 -7.06 -0.83
N CYS A 119 22.45 -6.13 -0.89
CA CYS A 119 22.68 -4.75 -1.32
C CYS A 119 23.62 -3.99 -0.37
N ILE A 120 23.57 -4.20 0.97
CA ILE A 120 24.50 -3.61 1.93
C ILE A 120 25.94 -4.06 1.62
N TYR A 121 26.17 -5.36 1.42
CA TYR A 121 27.50 -5.88 1.10
C TYR A 121 28.02 -5.35 -0.26
N ILE A 122 27.17 -5.32 -1.28
CA ILE A 122 27.54 -4.78 -2.60
C ILE A 122 27.85 -3.28 -2.48
N ALA A 123 27.01 -2.51 -1.80
CA ALA A 123 27.19 -1.07 -1.64
C ALA A 123 28.51 -0.75 -0.89
N ARG A 124 28.83 -1.50 0.17
CA ARG A 124 30.11 -1.38 0.89
C ARG A 124 31.30 -1.73 0.01
N ALA A 125 31.20 -2.79 -0.78
CA ALA A 125 32.28 -3.19 -1.70
C ALA A 125 32.52 -2.15 -2.80
N VAL A 126 31.47 -1.51 -3.30
CA VAL A 126 31.56 -0.44 -4.32
C VAL A 126 32.08 0.87 -3.72
N ALA A 127 31.67 1.22 -2.51
CA ALA A 127 32.09 2.46 -1.85
C ALA A 127 33.52 2.43 -1.32
N GLY A 128 34.13 1.24 -1.14
CA GLY A 128 35.50 1.08 -0.67
C GLY A 128 35.66 1.11 0.85
N ALA A 129 36.93 1.06 1.33
CA ALA A 129 37.27 0.88 2.74
C ALA A 129 36.95 2.11 3.62
N ASP A 130 36.92 3.30 3.06
CA ASP A 130 36.71 4.56 3.80
C ASP A 130 35.22 4.97 3.89
N CYS A 131 34.29 4.09 3.49
CA CYS A 131 32.88 4.42 3.50
C CYS A 131 32.30 4.40 4.90
N ASP A 132 31.34 5.32 5.17
CA ASP A 132 30.50 5.24 6.36
C ASP A 132 29.48 4.09 6.23
N THR A 133 29.77 2.98 6.92
CA THR A 133 28.93 1.79 6.88
C THR A 133 27.54 2.04 7.45
N LYS A 134 27.39 2.98 8.40
CA LYS A 134 26.10 3.35 9.01
C LYS A 134 25.25 4.14 8.03
N GLU A 135 25.87 5.03 7.23
CA GLU A 135 25.18 5.74 6.14
C GLU A 135 24.61 4.75 5.14
N ILE A 136 25.46 3.83 4.63
CA ILE A 136 25.04 2.81 3.67
C ILE A 136 23.90 1.97 4.23
N THR A 137 24.04 1.48 5.47
CA THR A 137 23.00 0.66 6.11
C THR A 137 21.70 1.42 6.26
N SER A 138 21.73 2.66 6.78
CA SER A 138 20.55 3.51 6.94
C SER A 138 19.85 3.75 5.61
N LYS A 139 20.61 4.05 4.54
CA LYS A 139 20.06 4.25 3.20
C LYS A 139 19.43 2.98 2.63
N ILE A 140 20.12 1.83 2.71
CA ILE A 140 19.61 0.55 2.19
C ILE A 140 18.35 0.10 2.95
N VAL A 141 18.28 0.28 4.27
CA VAL A 141 17.05 -0.04 5.04
C VAL A 141 15.92 0.94 4.67
N GLY A 142 16.24 2.19 4.41
CA GLY A 142 15.31 3.14 3.81
C GLY A 142 14.79 2.65 2.46
N LEU A 143 15.69 2.22 1.55
CA LEU A 143 15.33 1.62 0.25
C LEU A 143 14.43 0.38 0.42
N LEU A 144 14.71 -0.51 1.38
CA LEU A 144 13.87 -1.67 1.68
C LEU A 144 12.46 -1.25 2.06
N SER A 145 12.32 -0.31 2.98
CA SER A 145 11.01 0.19 3.42
C SER A 145 10.20 0.83 2.28
N GLY A 146 10.88 1.54 1.38
CA GLY A 146 10.28 2.11 0.18
C GLY A 146 9.88 1.05 -0.84
N SER A 147 10.76 0.08 -1.15
CA SER A 147 10.51 -1.03 -2.07
C SER A 147 9.31 -1.89 -1.66
N LEU A 148 9.10 -2.04 -0.36
CA LEU A 148 7.96 -2.74 0.22
C LEU A 148 6.76 -1.80 0.48
N THR A 149 6.85 -0.53 0.10
CA THR A 149 5.83 0.52 0.31
C THR A 149 5.33 0.63 1.76
N SER A 150 6.23 0.36 2.73
CA SER A 150 5.88 0.25 4.16
C SER A 150 6.25 1.50 4.96
N THR A 151 5.28 2.39 5.20
CA THR A 151 5.44 3.54 6.09
C THR A 151 5.79 3.14 7.54
N PRO A 152 5.24 2.05 8.14
CA PRO A 152 5.66 1.61 9.45
C PRO A 152 7.12 1.17 9.52
N ALA A 153 7.61 0.41 8.52
CA ALA A 153 9.01 0.04 8.43
C ALA A 153 9.92 1.28 8.31
N PHE A 154 9.49 2.26 7.51
CA PHE A 154 10.19 3.54 7.40
C PHE A 154 10.30 4.27 8.74
N SER A 155 9.18 4.39 9.46
CA SER A 155 9.17 5.05 10.77
C SER A 155 10.04 4.33 11.80
N ALA A 156 9.99 3.00 11.85
CA ALA A 156 10.81 2.18 12.72
C ALA A 156 12.30 2.30 12.37
N ALA A 157 12.65 2.20 11.09
CA ALA A 157 14.02 2.38 10.62
C ALA A 157 14.59 3.75 10.99
N LYS A 158 13.81 4.83 10.82
CA LYS A 158 14.20 6.19 11.24
C LYS A 158 14.51 6.24 12.74
N ALA A 159 13.58 5.78 13.56
CA ALA A 159 13.73 5.81 15.02
C ALA A 159 14.96 5.02 15.46
N THR A 160 15.14 3.81 14.93
CA THR A 160 16.29 2.95 15.27
C THR A 160 17.62 3.53 14.79
N ALA A 161 17.67 4.14 13.59
CA ALA A 161 18.87 4.80 13.09
C ALA A 161 19.27 6.00 13.97
N VAL A 162 18.27 6.81 14.39
CA VAL A 162 18.53 7.94 15.31
C VAL A 162 19.04 7.44 16.66
N GLU A 163 18.44 6.41 17.22
CA GLU A 163 18.83 5.85 18.52
C GLU A 163 20.24 5.24 18.49
N ARG A 164 20.58 4.52 17.41
CA ARG A 164 21.84 3.76 17.32
C ARG A 164 23.00 4.56 16.77
N TYR A 165 22.75 5.45 15.82
CA TYR A 165 23.80 6.13 15.07
C TYR A 165 23.80 7.65 15.26
N GLY A 166 22.67 8.24 15.67
CA GLY A 166 22.47 9.68 15.85
C GLY A 166 21.51 10.30 14.83
N ILE A 167 21.09 11.53 15.13
CA ILE A 167 20.04 12.24 14.38
C ILE A 167 20.39 12.44 12.89
N ASP A 168 21.66 12.57 12.55
CA ASP A 168 22.11 12.79 11.17
C ASP A 168 21.78 11.62 10.23
N TYR A 169 21.63 10.42 10.77
CA TYR A 169 21.35 9.21 9.96
C TYR A 169 19.89 9.07 9.55
N GLU A 170 18.98 9.82 10.17
CA GLU A 170 17.56 9.88 9.78
C GLU A 170 17.37 10.26 8.30
N ARG A 171 18.18 11.20 7.82
CA ARG A 171 18.11 11.68 6.44
C ARG A 171 18.38 10.58 5.41
N TYR A 172 19.32 9.68 5.69
CA TYR A 172 19.68 8.59 4.77
C TYR A 172 18.54 7.57 4.65
N VAL A 173 17.88 7.23 5.77
CA VAL A 173 16.67 6.39 5.74
C VAL A 173 15.57 7.08 4.91
N THR A 174 15.39 8.39 5.09
CA THR A 174 14.36 9.18 4.39
C THR A 174 14.63 9.22 2.89
N VAL A 175 15.85 9.49 2.46
CA VAL A 175 16.26 9.49 1.05
C VAL A 175 16.06 8.11 0.43
N GLY A 176 16.54 7.04 1.08
CA GLY A 176 16.38 5.68 0.60
C GLY A 176 14.90 5.32 0.41
N HIS A 177 14.05 5.63 1.40
CA HIS A 177 12.61 5.38 1.31
C HIS A 177 11.97 6.11 0.12
N GLY A 178 12.25 7.41 -0.04
CA GLY A 178 11.68 8.21 -1.12
C GLY A 178 12.04 7.68 -2.50
N VAL A 179 13.32 7.34 -2.73
CA VAL A 179 13.79 6.77 -4.00
C VAL A 179 13.11 5.44 -4.31
N ALA A 180 13.09 4.51 -3.35
CA ALA A 180 12.58 3.16 -3.61
C ALA A 180 11.05 3.05 -3.58
N TYR A 181 10.36 3.97 -2.92
CA TYR A 181 8.89 3.97 -2.86
C TYR A 181 8.26 4.01 -4.26
N LEU A 182 8.87 4.75 -5.17
CA LEU A 182 8.47 4.80 -6.57
C LEU A 182 8.50 3.41 -7.22
N PHE A 183 9.60 2.66 -7.00
CA PHE A 183 9.75 1.29 -7.52
C PHE A 183 8.77 0.34 -6.85
N GLY A 184 8.61 0.48 -5.54
CA GLY A 184 7.65 -0.29 -4.79
C GLY A 184 6.25 -0.18 -5.40
N VAL A 185 5.78 1.03 -5.64
CA VAL A 185 4.44 1.25 -6.23
C VAL A 185 4.38 0.75 -7.67
N ILE A 186 5.25 1.23 -8.55
CA ILE A 186 5.20 0.89 -9.98
C ILE A 186 5.50 -0.60 -10.19
N GLY A 187 6.49 -1.14 -9.49
CA GLY A 187 6.92 -2.53 -9.64
C GLY A 187 5.82 -3.51 -9.27
N VAL A 188 5.16 -3.31 -8.12
CA VAL A 188 4.07 -4.20 -7.70
C VAL A 188 2.85 -4.04 -8.60
N VAL A 189 2.51 -2.81 -9.03
CA VAL A 189 1.42 -2.54 -9.97
C VAL A 189 1.68 -3.24 -11.32
N LEU A 190 2.88 -3.15 -11.87
CA LEU A 190 3.25 -3.85 -13.09
C LEU A 190 3.24 -5.36 -12.91
N PHE A 191 3.72 -5.86 -11.79
CA PHE A 191 3.75 -7.29 -11.49
C PHE A 191 2.35 -7.91 -11.52
N VAL A 192 1.36 -7.30 -10.84
CA VAL A 192 -0.01 -7.82 -10.81
C VAL A 192 -0.71 -7.74 -12.16
N GLN A 193 -0.28 -6.85 -13.06
CA GLN A 193 -0.80 -6.76 -14.43
C GLN A 193 -0.12 -7.74 -15.40
N LEU A 194 1.19 -7.95 -15.24
CA LEU A 194 1.98 -8.76 -16.16
C LEU A 194 1.86 -10.25 -15.87
N ILE A 195 1.86 -10.67 -14.60
CA ILE A 195 1.84 -12.10 -14.24
C ILE A 195 0.64 -12.84 -14.81
N PRO A 196 -0.62 -12.35 -14.76
CA PRO A 196 -1.74 -13.06 -15.39
C PRO A 196 -1.55 -13.27 -16.90
N LYS A 197 -0.96 -12.27 -17.58
CA LYS A 197 -0.68 -12.35 -19.02
C LYS A 197 0.45 -13.33 -19.36
N LEU A 198 1.56 -13.27 -18.60
CA LEU A 198 2.69 -14.19 -18.76
C LEU A 198 2.27 -15.63 -18.45
N ALA A 199 1.40 -15.83 -17.46
CA ALA A 199 0.83 -17.13 -17.13
C ALA A 199 -0.24 -17.59 -18.14
N LYS A 200 -0.64 -16.75 -19.11
CA LYS A 200 -1.76 -17.00 -20.03
C LYS A 200 -3.03 -17.44 -19.29
N ALA A 201 -3.31 -16.78 -18.16
CA ALA A 201 -4.38 -17.17 -17.27
C ALA A 201 -5.76 -16.84 -17.86
N ASP A 202 -6.66 -17.81 -17.78
CA ASP A 202 -8.08 -17.53 -18.00
C ASP A 202 -8.67 -16.86 -16.75
N MET A 203 -8.87 -15.55 -16.85
CA MET A 203 -9.33 -14.72 -15.73
C MET A 203 -10.76 -15.08 -15.31
N ALA A 204 -11.59 -15.63 -16.19
CA ALA A 204 -12.93 -16.09 -15.85
C ALA A 204 -12.86 -17.34 -14.96
N ALA A 205 -12.06 -18.32 -15.36
CA ALA A 205 -11.82 -19.53 -14.58
C ALA A 205 -11.12 -19.23 -13.24
N GLU A 206 -10.17 -18.28 -13.21
CA GLU A 206 -9.51 -17.87 -11.95
C GLU A 206 -10.47 -17.16 -10.99
N ARG A 207 -11.40 -16.34 -11.50
CA ARG A 207 -12.47 -15.75 -10.68
C ARG A 207 -13.40 -16.78 -10.07
N GLU A 208 -13.79 -17.78 -10.86
CA GLU A 208 -14.66 -18.86 -10.38
C GLU A 208 -14.01 -19.63 -9.21
N LYS A 209 -12.71 -19.92 -9.28
CA LYS A 209 -11.96 -20.56 -8.19
C LYS A 209 -11.99 -19.78 -6.88
N ILE A 210 -11.97 -18.44 -6.94
CA ILE A 210 -12.05 -17.60 -5.73
C ILE A 210 -13.51 -17.51 -5.27
N THR A 211 -14.44 -17.29 -6.18
CA THR A 211 -15.86 -17.11 -5.85
C THR A 211 -16.48 -18.40 -5.32
N ALA A 212 -16.04 -19.56 -5.80
CA ALA A 212 -16.47 -20.86 -5.25
C ALA A 212 -16.10 -21.02 -3.75
N ILE A 213 -15.10 -20.27 -3.26
CA ILE A 213 -14.77 -20.20 -1.84
C ILE A 213 -15.72 -19.25 -1.12
N ASP A 214 -16.26 -18.25 -1.82
CA ASP A 214 -17.12 -17.19 -1.29
C ASP A 214 -18.62 -17.55 -1.28
N THR A 215 -19.06 -18.52 -2.11
CA THR A 215 -20.47 -18.92 -2.23
C THR A 215 -20.97 -19.80 -1.08
N GLY A 216 -20.64 -19.47 0.15
CA GLY A 216 -21.28 -20.03 1.32
C GLY A 216 -22.25 -19.00 1.87
N ASP A 217 -23.54 -19.30 1.67
CA ASP A 217 -24.72 -18.76 2.33
C ASP A 217 -24.56 -17.33 2.92
N ARG A 218 -24.82 -16.32 2.09
CA ARG A 218 -25.42 -15.11 2.60
C ARG A 218 -26.81 -15.53 3.05
N GLU A 219 -26.98 -15.98 4.27
CA GLU A 219 -28.26 -15.95 4.93
C GLU A 219 -28.67 -14.48 5.05
N ASP A 220 -29.24 -13.98 3.97
CA ASP A 220 -30.05 -12.78 4.02
C ASP A 220 -31.32 -13.19 4.77
N SER A 221 -31.27 -13.03 6.09
CA SER A 221 -32.36 -13.47 6.98
C SER A 221 -33.63 -12.61 6.81
N GLY A 222 -33.81 -11.93 5.69
CA GLY A 222 -35.03 -11.19 5.33
C GLY A 222 -35.57 -10.20 6.39
N LYS A 223 -34.86 -10.03 7.51
CA LYS A 223 -35.22 -9.13 8.60
C LYS A 223 -34.83 -7.70 8.22
N LYS A 224 -35.82 -6.82 8.11
CA LYS A 224 -35.58 -5.38 7.99
C LYS A 224 -34.68 -4.93 9.15
N ARG A 225 -33.50 -4.48 8.84
CA ARG A 225 -32.55 -3.88 9.81
C ARG A 225 -32.74 -2.37 9.85
N ILE A 226 -32.46 -1.77 10.99
CA ILE A 226 -32.50 -0.33 11.17
C ILE A 226 -31.21 0.23 10.55
N GLU A 227 -31.32 1.02 9.50
CA GLU A 227 -30.22 1.76 8.91
C GLU A 227 -29.99 3.06 9.70
N MET A 228 -28.75 3.35 10.12
CA MET A 228 -28.42 4.59 10.84
C MET A 228 -28.53 5.81 9.92
N ASP A 229 -28.21 5.66 8.65
CA ASP A 229 -28.34 6.68 7.61
C ASP A 229 -28.49 6.02 6.23
N PRO A 230 -29.03 6.75 5.22
CA PRO A 230 -29.34 6.18 3.90
C PRO A 230 -28.14 5.61 3.12
N PHE A 231 -26.91 5.99 3.47
CA PHE A 231 -25.67 5.59 2.76
C PHE A 231 -24.78 4.67 3.57
N GLY A 232 -25.01 4.57 4.90
CA GLY A 232 -24.16 3.86 5.85
C GLY A 232 -22.90 4.63 6.27
N LEU A 233 -22.94 5.97 6.16
CA LEU A 233 -21.79 6.84 6.51
C LEU A 233 -21.50 6.81 8.00
N ALA A 234 -22.51 6.73 8.85
CA ALA A 234 -22.31 6.65 10.29
C ALA A 234 -21.57 5.37 10.68
N ALA A 235 -21.93 4.23 10.08
CA ALA A 235 -21.24 2.97 10.29
C ALA A 235 -19.79 3.02 9.79
N PHE A 236 -19.58 3.64 8.62
CA PHE A 236 -18.25 3.84 8.06
C PHE A 236 -17.37 4.70 8.98
N ALA A 237 -17.88 5.87 9.41
CA ALA A 237 -17.16 6.77 10.31
C ALA A 237 -16.83 6.11 11.65
N LEU A 238 -17.77 5.35 12.23
CA LEU A 238 -17.57 4.62 13.48
C LEU A 238 -16.45 3.57 13.33
N ALA A 239 -16.44 2.82 12.24
CA ALA A 239 -15.38 1.84 11.98
C ALA A 239 -14.01 2.52 11.82
N VAL A 240 -13.94 3.68 11.15
CA VAL A 240 -12.70 4.47 11.02
C VAL A 240 -12.22 4.96 12.38
N VAL A 241 -13.10 5.55 13.20
CA VAL A 241 -12.73 6.03 14.55
C VAL A 241 -12.19 4.89 15.40
N ILE A 242 -12.92 3.78 15.51
CA ILE A 242 -12.46 2.62 16.27
C ILE A 242 -11.17 2.06 15.69
N GLY A 243 -11.06 2.01 14.35
CA GLY A 243 -9.87 1.52 13.65
C GLY A 243 -8.62 2.36 13.94
N ILE A 244 -8.73 3.68 13.96
CA ILE A 244 -7.62 4.58 14.33
C ILE A 244 -7.19 4.33 15.78
N LEU A 245 -8.14 4.20 16.71
CA LEU A 245 -7.85 3.91 18.11
C LEU A 245 -7.15 2.55 18.28
N VAL A 246 -7.65 1.51 17.63
CA VAL A 246 -7.04 0.17 17.62
C VAL A 246 -5.65 0.21 17.00
N GLY A 247 -5.49 0.95 15.90
CA GLY A 247 -4.20 1.11 15.21
C GLY A 247 -3.14 1.82 16.05
N ALA A 248 -3.57 2.72 16.95
CA ALA A 248 -2.69 3.46 17.85
C ALA A 248 -2.24 2.64 19.08
N VAL A 249 -2.88 1.50 19.38
CA VAL A 249 -2.50 0.66 20.51
C VAL A 249 -1.10 0.07 20.29
N LYS A 250 -0.20 0.32 21.22
CA LYS A 250 1.14 -0.26 21.22
C LYS A 250 1.12 -1.65 21.84
N PHE A 251 1.37 -2.67 21.05
CA PHE A 251 1.53 -4.04 21.51
C PHE A 251 2.96 -4.25 21.99
N PHE A 252 3.11 -4.80 23.21
CA PHE A 252 4.41 -5.05 23.86
C PHE A 252 5.33 -3.82 23.96
N GLY A 253 4.77 -2.60 23.84
CA GLY A 253 5.55 -1.35 23.92
C GLY A 253 6.36 -0.99 22.66
N VAL A 254 6.43 -1.89 21.67
CA VAL A 254 7.31 -1.76 20.49
C VAL A 254 6.53 -1.62 19.19
N PHE A 255 5.42 -2.31 19.04
CA PHE A 255 4.71 -2.43 17.78
C PHE A 255 3.29 -1.86 17.86
N ASN A 256 2.86 -1.11 16.83
CA ASN A 256 1.46 -0.75 16.59
C ASN A 256 1.00 -1.15 15.18
N LEU A 257 -0.31 -1.38 15.03
CA LEU A 257 -0.90 -1.74 13.74
C LEU A 257 -0.97 -0.56 12.76
N THR A 258 -0.64 0.64 13.21
CA THR A 258 -0.84 1.90 12.49
C THR A 258 -2.32 2.20 12.17
N THR A 259 -2.60 3.43 11.75
CA THR A 259 -3.94 3.81 11.29
C THR A 259 -4.47 2.87 10.22
N THR A 260 -3.63 2.52 9.24
CA THR A 260 -4.02 1.66 8.10
C THR A 260 -4.41 0.25 8.55
N GLY A 261 -3.57 -0.39 9.36
CA GLY A 261 -3.83 -1.75 9.83
C GLY A 261 -5.04 -1.82 10.77
N GLY A 262 -5.16 -0.87 11.70
CA GLY A 262 -6.28 -0.81 12.62
C GLY A 262 -7.61 -0.58 11.90
N VAL A 263 -7.67 0.38 10.96
CA VAL A 263 -8.86 0.65 10.15
C VAL A 263 -9.23 -0.55 9.29
N LEU A 264 -8.25 -1.23 8.66
CA LEU A 264 -8.51 -2.43 7.88
C LEU A 264 -9.16 -3.54 8.72
N ILE A 265 -8.59 -3.84 9.88
CA ILE A 265 -9.09 -4.91 10.77
C ILE A 265 -10.50 -4.60 11.26
N VAL A 266 -10.75 -3.37 11.72
CA VAL A 266 -12.09 -3.00 12.22
C VAL A 266 -13.11 -3.01 11.10
N ALA A 267 -12.79 -2.50 9.93
CA ALA A 267 -13.66 -2.53 8.76
C ALA A 267 -13.96 -3.97 8.29
N LEU A 268 -12.97 -4.89 8.34
CA LEU A 268 -13.17 -6.32 8.09
C LEU A 268 -14.17 -6.94 9.08
N LEU A 269 -14.04 -6.62 10.37
CA LEU A 269 -14.96 -7.10 11.40
C LEU A 269 -16.38 -6.56 11.20
N PHE A 270 -16.54 -5.26 10.94
CA PHE A 270 -17.81 -4.65 10.66
C PHE A 270 -18.46 -5.26 9.40
N GLY A 271 -17.68 -5.46 8.33
CA GLY A 271 -18.13 -6.12 7.11
C GLY A 271 -18.55 -7.57 7.35
N HIS A 272 -17.83 -8.31 8.21
CA HIS A 272 -18.14 -9.68 8.57
C HIS A 272 -19.45 -9.79 9.35
N PHE A 273 -19.56 -9.05 10.45
CA PHE A 273 -20.77 -9.11 11.30
C PHE A 273 -21.98 -8.43 10.68
N ASN A 274 -21.76 -7.41 9.85
CA ASN A 274 -22.70 -6.60 9.11
C ASN A 274 -23.85 -5.95 9.94
N HIS A 275 -24.06 -6.35 11.19
CA HIS A 275 -25.07 -5.78 12.10
C HIS A 275 -24.69 -5.99 13.57
N ILE A 276 -25.22 -5.12 14.42
CA ILE A 276 -25.19 -5.24 15.88
C ILE A 276 -26.66 -5.18 16.36
N GLY A 277 -27.17 -6.32 16.81
CA GLY A 277 -28.59 -6.44 17.14
C GLY A 277 -29.49 -6.11 15.92
N PRO A 278 -30.45 -5.17 16.06
CA PRO A 278 -31.32 -4.77 14.95
C PRO A 278 -30.67 -3.75 14.00
N VAL A 279 -29.51 -3.17 14.35
CA VAL A 279 -28.89 -2.06 13.61
C VAL A 279 -27.90 -2.59 12.58
N SER A 280 -28.02 -2.14 11.32
CA SER A 280 -27.05 -2.39 10.27
C SER A 280 -25.81 -1.54 10.49
N ILE A 281 -24.62 -2.21 10.46
CA ILE A 281 -23.31 -1.55 10.50
C ILE A 281 -22.58 -1.71 9.18
N MET A 282 -23.26 -2.13 8.12
CA MET A 282 -22.70 -2.29 6.79
C MET A 282 -23.12 -1.13 5.89
N PRO A 283 -22.17 -0.33 5.35
CA PRO A 283 -22.46 0.69 4.37
C PRO A 283 -22.98 0.09 3.05
N LYS A 284 -23.67 0.90 2.26
CA LYS A 284 -24.13 0.45 0.93
C LYS A 284 -22.94 0.16 0.03
N GLU A 285 -23.06 -0.88 -0.79
CA GLU A 285 -22.01 -1.30 -1.71
C GLU A 285 -21.60 -0.17 -2.68
N SER A 286 -22.58 0.61 -3.15
CA SER A 286 -22.33 1.79 -3.99
C SER A 286 -21.47 2.85 -3.29
N THR A 287 -21.74 3.12 -2.00
CA THR A 287 -20.97 4.04 -1.17
C THR A 287 -19.54 3.55 -1.00
N LEU A 288 -19.36 2.27 -0.68
CA LEU A 288 -18.04 1.65 -0.51
C LEU A 288 -17.21 1.71 -1.80
N LYS A 289 -17.83 1.45 -2.97
CA LYS A 289 -17.14 1.56 -4.27
C LYS A 289 -16.66 2.98 -4.54
N VAL A 290 -17.49 3.99 -4.26
CA VAL A 290 -17.09 5.40 -4.42
C VAL A 290 -15.94 5.76 -3.47
N PHE A 291 -16.03 5.38 -2.20
CA PHE A 291 -14.97 5.66 -1.23
C PHE A 291 -13.66 4.95 -1.54
N ARG A 292 -13.73 3.73 -2.07
CA ARG A 292 -12.54 3.01 -2.53
C ARG A 292 -11.84 3.76 -3.67
N GLU A 293 -12.56 4.15 -4.71
CA GLU A 293 -11.97 4.84 -5.87
C GLU A 293 -11.47 6.25 -5.51
N LEU A 294 -12.29 7.03 -4.80
CA LEU A 294 -11.91 8.37 -4.36
C LEU A 294 -10.72 8.32 -3.39
N GLY A 295 -10.75 7.38 -2.45
CA GLY A 295 -9.69 7.20 -1.49
C GLY A 295 -8.36 6.82 -2.16
N LEU A 296 -8.40 5.87 -3.10
CA LEU A 296 -7.22 5.48 -3.87
C LEU A 296 -6.66 6.65 -4.68
N MET A 297 -7.51 7.41 -5.35
CA MET A 297 -7.13 8.60 -6.12
C MET A 297 -6.40 9.63 -5.23
N LEU A 298 -6.99 10.02 -4.12
CA LEU A 298 -6.41 11.02 -3.20
C LEU A 298 -5.10 10.53 -2.59
N PHE A 299 -5.02 9.26 -2.20
CA PHE A 299 -3.81 8.65 -1.69
C PHE A 299 -2.68 8.70 -2.73
N LEU A 300 -2.96 8.29 -3.97
CA LEU A 300 -1.96 8.30 -5.06
C LEU A 300 -1.48 9.70 -5.42
N ILE A 301 -2.36 10.71 -5.35
CA ILE A 301 -1.98 12.10 -5.61
C ILE A 301 -1.05 12.61 -4.50
N GLY A 302 -1.43 12.45 -3.24
CA GLY A 302 -0.60 12.91 -2.12
C GLY A 302 0.79 12.26 -2.11
N ALA A 303 0.83 10.93 -2.21
CA ALA A 303 2.08 10.17 -2.25
C ALA A 303 2.91 10.46 -3.52
N GLY A 304 2.26 10.60 -4.69
CA GLY A 304 2.93 10.86 -5.95
C GLY A 304 3.58 12.24 -6.01
N VAL A 305 2.86 13.30 -5.61
CA VAL A 305 3.42 14.68 -5.60
C VAL A 305 4.58 14.76 -4.61
N ALA A 306 4.40 14.25 -3.37
CA ALA A 306 5.45 14.26 -2.37
C ALA A 306 6.70 13.45 -2.81
N GLY A 307 6.48 12.29 -3.45
CA GLY A 307 7.56 11.48 -4.02
C GLY A 307 8.28 12.19 -5.17
N GLY A 308 7.56 12.90 -6.02
CA GLY A 308 8.10 13.65 -7.16
C GLY A 308 9.01 14.81 -6.74
N ILE A 309 8.61 15.58 -5.74
CA ILE A 309 9.39 16.72 -5.21
C ILE A 309 10.80 16.28 -4.81
N ASN A 310 10.92 15.14 -4.15
CA ASN A 310 12.22 14.65 -3.65
C ASN A 310 13.00 13.79 -4.66
N PHE A 311 12.36 13.39 -5.76
CA PHE A 311 12.95 12.42 -6.69
C PHE A 311 14.20 12.95 -7.39
N VAL A 312 14.15 14.20 -7.89
CA VAL A 312 15.22 14.78 -8.70
C VAL A 312 16.49 14.96 -7.88
N ASP A 313 16.39 15.45 -6.64
CA ASP A 313 17.52 15.75 -5.76
C ASP A 313 18.17 14.49 -5.17
N CYS A 314 17.41 13.41 -5.05
CA CYS A 314 17.83 12.17 -4.40
C CYS A 314 18.22 11.06 -5.39
N PHE A 315 18.12 11.31 -6.70
CA PHE A 315 18.34 10.29 -7.72
C PHE A 315 19.80 9.83 -7.77
N ASN A 316 20.04 8.56 -7.45
CA ASN A 316 21.30 7.87 -7.68
C ASN A 316 21.02 6.57 -8.44
N PRO A 317 21.66 6.31 -9.58
CA PRO A 317 21.41 5.10 -10.38
C PRO A 317 21.63 3.78 -9.61
N LEU A 318 22.58 3.73 -8.66
CA LEU A 318 22.80 2.53 -7.84
C LEU A 318 21.68 2.32 -6.82
N ASP A 319 21.22 3.38 -6.16
CA ASP A 319 20.10 3.30 -5.21
C ASP A 319 18.82 2.85 -5.94
N PHE A 320 18.65 3.31 -7.17
CA PHE A 320 17.60 2.86 -8.07
C PHE A 320 17.69 1.34 -8.34
N LEU A 321 18.86 0.84 -8.67
CA LEU A 321 19.07 -0.59 -8.91
C LEU A 321 18.80 -1.41 -7.66
N TYR A 322 19.27 -0.96 -6.49
CA TYR A 322 19.01 -1.63 -5.22
C TYR A 322 17.50 -1.66 -4.89
N GLY A 323 16.79 -0.55 -5.08
CA GLY A 323 15.34 -0.47 -4.93
C GLY A 323 14.61 -1.46 -5.84
N ALA A 324 15.01 -1.54 -7.11
CA ALA A 324 14.43 -2.48 -8.06
C ALA A 324 14.68 -3.95 -7.63
N ILE A 325 15.88 -4.28 -7.19
CA ILE A 325 16.23 -5.62 -6.67
C ILE A 325 15.35 -5.97 -5.47
N MET A 326 15.24 -5.07 -4.48
CA MET A 326 14.45 -5.28 -3.27
C MET A 326 12.94 -5.27 -3.52
N THR A 327 12.47 -4.77 -4.65
CA THR A 327 11.07 -4.88 -5.08
C THR A 327 10.82 -6.20 -5.83
N ILE A 328 11.66 -6.56 -6.79
CA ILE A 328 11.42 -7.67 -7.71
C ILE A 328 11.67 -9.04 -7.05
N ILE A 329 12.77 -9.18 -6.29
CA ILE A 329 13.14 -10.47 -5.69
C ILE A 329 12.06 -11.02 -4.74
N PRO A 330 11.55 -10.24 -3.77
CA PRO A 330 10.49 -10.73 -2.87
C PRO A 330 9.22 -11.15 -3.62
N MET A 331 8.84 -10.40 -4.66
CA MET A 331 7.67 -10.74 -5.47
C MET A 331 7.84 -12.03 -6.23
N ILE A 332 9.01 -12.24 -6.86
CA ILE A 332 9.29 -13.48 -7.60
C ILE A 332 9.32 -14.68 -6.66
N ILE A 333 10.05 -14.58 -5.55
CA ILE A 333 10.15 -15.65 -4.54
C ILE A 333 8.76 -15.96 -3.98
N GLY A 334 8.01 -14.93 -3.58
CA GLY A 334 6.64 -15.08 -3.09
C GLY A 334 5.72 -15.74 -4.11
N TYR A 335 5.77 -15.29 -5.37
CA TYR A 335 4.95 -15.85 -6.44
C TYR A 335 5.26 -17.34 -6.70
N LEU A 336 6.54 -17.68 -6.83
CA LEU A 336 6.95 -19.06 -7.08
C LEU A 336 6.60 -19.98 -5.91
N PHE A 337 6.84 -19.53 -4.70
CA PHE A 337 6.49 -20.28 -3.48
C PHE A 337 4.98 -20.49 -3.36
N ALA A 338 4.19 -19.43 -3.55
CA ALA A 338 2.73 -19.51 -3.51
C ALA A 338 2.17 -20.44 -4.60
N LYS A 339 2.77 -20.41 -5.81
CA LYS A 339 2.35 -21.25 -6.94
C LYS A 339 2.73 -22.72 -6.78
N TYR A 340 4.00 -23.01 -6.46
CA TYR A 340 4.52 -24.38 -6.53
C TYR A 340 4.47 -25.11 -5.18
N VAL A 341 4.63 -24.40 -4.07
CA VAL A 341 4.65 -24.99 -2.71
C VAL A 341 3.25 -24.92 -2.09
N LEU A 342 2.66 -23.73 -2.03
CA LEU A 342 1.35 -23.55 -1.40
C LEU A 342 0.18 -23.88 -2.32
N LYS A 343 0.42 -23.96 -3.64
CA LYS A 343 -0.58 -24.27 -4.67
C LYS A 343 -1.81 -23.36 -4.61
N LEU A 344 -1.59 -22.08 -4.29
CA LEU A 344 -2.67 -21.09 -4.24
C LEU A 344 -3.18 -20.77 -5.65
N PRO A 345 -4.51 -20.58 -5.82
CA PRO A 345 -5.07 -20.01 -7.05
C PRO A 345 -4.37 -18.69 -7.39
N LEU A 346 -4.25 -18.37 -8.69
CA LEU A 346 -3.48 -17.22 -9.15
C LEU A 346 -3.90 -15.91 -8.49
N LEU A 347 -5.20 -15.66 -8.39
CA LEU A 347 -5.70 -14.41 -7.83
C LEU A 347 -5.47 -14.32 -6.30
N ASN A 348 -5.55 -15.43 -5.56
CA ASN A 348 -5.18 -15.48 -4.15
C ASN A 348 -3.66 -15.29 -3.96
N ASN A 349 -2.86 -15.86 -4.85
CA ASN A 349 -1.41 -15.66 -4.87
C ASN A 349 -1.07 -14.17 -5.04
N LEU A 350 -1.62 -13.52 -6.08
CA LEU A 350 -1.39 -12.10 -6.34
C LEU A 350 -1.92 -11.19 -5.22
N GLY A 351 -3.09 -11.51 -4.66
CA GLY A 351 -3.62 -10.81 -3.49
C GLY A 351 -2.69 -10.91 -2.28
N SER A 352 -2.14 -12.10 -2.02
CA SER A 352 -1.17 -12.31 -0.93
C SER A 352 0.16 -11.60 -1.19
N ILE A 353 0.63 -11.54 -2.43
CA ILE A 353 1.85 -10.78 -2.78
C ILE A 353 1.63 -9.30 -2.54
N THR A 354 0.52 -8.74 -2.98
CA THR A 354 0.23 -7.31 -2.73
C THR A 354 0.14 -7.02 -1.23
N GLY A 355 -0.43 -7.94 -0.43
CA GLY A 355 -0.44 -7.87 1.02
C GLY A 355 0.94 -8.01 1.65
N GLY A 356 1.75 -8.96 1.16
CA GLY A 356 3.13 -9.19 1.59
C GLY A 356 4.07 -8.03 1.27
N MET A 357 3.86 -7.37 0.14
CA MET A 357 4.57 -6.14 -0.25
C MET A 357 4.01 -4.88 0.43
N THR A 358 3.03 -5.02 1.29
CA THR A 358 2.26 -3.94 1.94
C THR A 358 1.74 -2.86 0.96
N SER A 359 1.51 -3.24 -0.32
CA SER A 359 1.22 -2.29 -1.41
C SER A 359 -0.28 -2.08 -1.61
N THR A 360 -0.80 -1.04 -0.99
CA THR A 360 -2.19 -0.58 -1.16
C THR A 360 -2.52 -0.17 -2.60
N PRO A 361 -1.65 0.58 -3.34
CA PRO A 361 -1.92 0.91 -4.74
C PRO A 361 -2.05 -0.30 -5.65
N ALA A 362 -1.23 -1.32 -5.40
CA ALA A 362 -1.25 -2.54 -6.20
C ALA A 362 -2.52 -3.36 -5.95
N LEU A 363 -3.11 -3.32 -4.74
CA LEU A 363 -4.39 -3.95 -4.47
C LEU A 363 -5.50 -3.34 -5.33
N GLY A 364 -5.59 -2.00 -5.42
CA GLY A 364 -6.55 -1.32 -6.27
C GLY A 364 -6.41 -1.74 -7.73
N THR A 365 -5.18 -1.82 -8.23
CA THR A 365 -4.89 -2.31 -9.59
C THR A 365 -5.28 -3.79 -9.75
N LEU A 366 -4.95 -4.63 -8.76
CA LEU A 366 -5.29 -6.07 -8.82
C LEU A 366 -6.79 -6.30 -8.85
N ILE A 367 -7.59 -5.56 -8.07
CA ILE A 367 -9.05 -5.62 -8.11
C ILE A 367 -9.56 -5.34 -9.52
N ASN A 368 -9.04 -4.30 -10.18
CA ASN A 368 -9.42 -3.95 -11.55
C ASN A 368 -9.00 -5.03 -12.57
N VAL A 369 -7.79 -5.56 -12.46
CA VAL A 369 -7.28 -6.65 -13.34
C VAL A 369 -8.04 -7.94 -13.12
N ALA A 370 -8.33 -8.29 -11.88
CA ALA A 370 -9.08 -9.48 -11.53
C ALA A 370 -10.57 -9.37 -11.88
N GLY A 371 -11.14 -8.16 -11.91
CA GLY A 371 -12.56 -7.93 -12.07
C GLY A 371 -13.39 -8.48 -10.90
N THR A 372 -12.77 -8.63 -9.73
CA THR A 372 -13.41 -9.09 -8.49
C THR A 372 -12.72 -8.52 -7.27
N GLU A 373 -13.50 -8.20 -6.25
CA GLU A 373 -13.01 -7.70 -4.96
C GLU A 373 -12.55 -8.81 -4.02
N SER A 374 -12.84 -10.08 -4.33
CA SER A 374 -12.47 -11.23 -3.50
C SER A 374 -10.95 -11.38 -3.30
N VAL A 375 -10.14 -10.81 -4.19
CA VAL A 375 -8.66 -10.75 -4.04
C VAL A 375 -8.23 -9.98 -2.79
N ALA A 376 -9.07 -9.04 -2.29
CA ALA A 376 -8.79 -8.27 -1.09
C ALA A 376 -8.77 -9.14 0.18
N SER A 377 -9.45 -10.29 0.18
CA SER A 377 -9.41 -11.23 1.29
C SER A 377 -8.01 -11.83 1.50
N ALA A 378 -7.32 -12.19 0.42
CA ALA A 378 -5.94 -12.71 0.49
C ALA A 378 -4.94 -11.62 0.87
N TYR A 379 -5.11 -10.40 0.36
CA TYR A 379 -4.35 -9.22 0.79
C TYR A 379 -4.50 -9.00 2.30
N ALA A 380 -5.73 -8.87 2.78
CA ALA A 380 -6.02 -8.59 4.19
C ALA A 380 -5.53 -9.70 5.13
N ALA A 381 -5.51 -10.96 4.67
CA ALA A 381 -4.99 -12.08 5.43
C ALA A 381 -3.46 -12.08 5.56
N THR A 382 -2.74 -11.54 4.57
CA THR A 382 -1.28 -11.54 4.52
C THR A 382 -0.68 -10.27 5.13
N TYR A 383 -1.35 -9.13 4.91
CA TYR A 383 -0.88 -7.79 5.27
C TYR A 383 -0.44 -7.61 6.74
N PRO A 384 -1.20 -8.02 7.78
CA PRO A 384 -0.81 -7.78 9.17
C PRO A 384 0.52 -8.48 9.54
N PHE A 385 0.73 -9.69 9.03
CA PHE A 385 1.95 -10.45 9.30
C PHE A 385 3.15 -9.88 8.57
N ALA A 386 2.96 -9.45 7.32
CA ALA A 386 3.98 -8.72 6.57
C ALA A 386 4.35 -7.41 7.28
N LEU A 387 3.35 -6.66 7.78
CA LEU A 387 3.56 -5.40 8.47
C LEU A 387 4.42 -5.55 9.73
N ILE A 388 4.12 -6.54 10.56
CA ILE A 388 4.93 -6.85 11.76
C ILE A 388 6.35 -7.25 11.34
N SER A 389 6.44 -8.17 10.37
CA SER A 389 7.73 -8.72 9.94
C SER A 389 8.65 -7.67 9.33
N VAL A 390 8.12 -6.71 8.53
CA VAL A 390 8.94 -5.69 7.89
C VAL A 390 9.47 -4.67 8.88
N VAL A 391 8.71 -4.33 9.92
CA VAL A 391 9.18 -3.47 11.02
C VAL A 391 10.37 -4.14 11.71
N LEU A 392 10.19 -5.39 12.16
CA LEU A 392 11.24 -6.14 12.85
C LEU A 392 12.49 -6.32 11.99
N VAL A 393 12.34 -6.66 10.70
CA VAL A 393 13.47 -6.81 9.77
C VAL A 393 14.22 -5.49 9.59
N SER A 394 13.50 -4.37 9.46
CA SER A 394 14.13 -3.05 9.29
C SER A 394 14.94 -2.63 10.52
N GLU A 395 14.39 -2.80 11.73
CA GLU A 395 15.09 -2.54 12.98
C GLU A 395 16.31 -3.45 13.12
N PHE A 396 16.11 -4.76 12.87
CA PHE A 396 17.16 -5.77 13.02
C PHE A 396 18.35 -5.52 12.08
N LEU A 397 18.10 -5.09 10.83
CA LEU A 397 19.17 -4.75 9.89
C LEU A 397 20.01 -3.56 10.37
N ILE A 398 19.39 -2.52 10.95
CA ILE A 398 20.14 -1.38 11.51
C ILE A 398 20.92 -1.78 12.75
N ILE A 399 20.39 -2.72 13.55
CA ILE A 399 21.08 -3.19 14.76
C ILE A 399 22.27 -4.08 14.43
N LEU A 400 22.20 -4.89 13.36
CA LEU A 400 23.24 -5.85 13.00
C LEU A 400 24.38 -5.25 12.20
N PHE A 401 24.12 -4.27 11.35
CA PHE A 401 25.08 -3.69 10.40
C PHE A 401 25.49 -2.27 10.78
#